data_21c6de9177649ecaec87b01ebc62585d
#
_entry.id   21c6de9177649ecaec87b01ebc62585d
#
_cell.length_a   1.000
_cell.length_b   1.000
_cell.length_c   1.000
_cell.angle_alpha   90.00
_cell.angle_beta   90.00
_cell.angle_gamma   90.00
#
_symmetry.space_group_name_H-M   'P 1'
#
loop_
_entity.id
_entity.type
_entity.pdbx_description
1 polymer ?
#
loop_
_entity_poly.entity_id
_entity_poly.type
_entity_poly.pdbx_seq_one_letter_code
_entity_poly.pdbx_strand_id
1 'polypeptide(L)'
;MTRRSPGMLSSQASLLSLRQYASAAASASLTQPSTATTTIRAAVPDKPSGPSRNFILADMDGRNPRDNNICAACVSKLAPSEVAQTCWLVTEDERCRLCGIAECKPEAFIKPFTDFMEENPTIFHTVEYFKKKLEHVGFTELPSRDSWTHTLQPGGKYYVTRNGSSLIAFTIGKAYKPGNGVGMIAGHIDALTAKLKPVSKKPNKAGYVQLGVAPYAGGLNATWWDRDLSIGGRVVVRDGETGKTSTRLVKLGWPIAKIPTLAPHFGVGMMGSNNKETQAVPIVGLEGADDAEQTLGDDGSFARTQPPRLVKLIAKELGITSYNSIVNWELELFDSQPAQTLGLDKEFITAGRIDDKLCSWSALMALLASPDREDDGYIKLVALFDNEEIGSLLRQGARGNFLPITIERIVEALNPSAFGPGLLGQTYARSFLTSADVTHAGNPNFLANYLDEHVPQLNVGVVISADSNGHMTTDAVSTAIMHRAAELSGSRTQVFQIRNDSRSGGTVGPMLSSAMGVRAADVGIPQLSMHSVRATTGALDPGLGVKFFKGFLDHWEKIDGEWA
;
A
#
# COMPACT_ATOMS: atom_id res chain seq x y z
N MET A 1 -20.39 -12.57 -67.61
CA MET A 1 -19.17 -11.87 -67.15
C MET A 1 -19.04 -12.12 -65.65
N THR A 2 -18.22 -13.08 -65.30
CA THR A 2 -18.05 -13.69 -63.99
C THR A 2 -16.95 -12.98 -63.21
N ARG A 3 -17.26 -12.45 -62.03
CA ARG A 3 -16.24 -11.97 -61.05
C ARG A 3 -15.99 -13.06 -60.01
N ARG A 4 -14.76 -13.56 -59.96
CA ARG A 4 -14.25 -14.47 -58.94
C ARG A 4 -13.82 -13.69 -57.68
N SER A 5 -14.21 -14.22 -56.54
CA SER A 5 -13.71 -13.83 -55.23
C SER A 5 -12.39 -14.53 -54.90
N PRO A 6 -11.41 -13.92 -54.20
CA PRO A 6 -10.23 -14.62 -53.72
C PRO A 6 -10.47 -15.28 -52.37
N GLY A 7 -9.89 -16.45 -52.20
CA GLY A 7 -10.08 -17.37 -51.10
C GLY A 7 -9.39 -16.98 -49.81
N MET A 8 -9.99 -17.46 -48.73
CA MET A 8 -9.41 -17.51 -47.37
C MET A 8 -8.21 -18.45 -47.33
N LEU A 9 -7.08 -17.94 -46.89
CA LEU A 9 -5.94 -18.75 -46.42
C LEU A 9 -6.08 -18.92 -44.88
N SER A 10 -6.27 -20.17 -44.50
CA SER A 10 -6.29 -20.64 -43.12
C SER A 10 -4.89 -20.57 -42.50
N SER A 11 -4.71 -19.87 -41.41
CA SER A 11 -3.54 -19.98 -40.52
C SER A 11 -3.78 -21.08 -39.48
N GLN A 12 -3.45 -22.32 -39.80
CA GLN A 12 -3.16 -23.37 -38.81
C GLN A 12 -1.66 -23.42 -38.60
N ALA A 13 -1.16 -22.74 -37.57
CA ALA A 13 0.16 -23.00 -36.99
C ALA A 13 0.26 -22.29 -35.65
N SER A 14 -0.05 -22.97 -34.56
CA SER A 14 0.57 -22.87 -33.23
C SER A 14 -0.29 -23.53 -32.14
N LEU A 15 -0.43 -24.83 -32.21
CA LEU A 15 -0.96 -25.68 -31.14
C LEU A 15 -0.15 -26.96 -31.03
N LEU A 16 1.18 -26.81 -30.90
CA LEU A 16 2.09 -27.94 -30.70
C LEU A 16 3.33 -27.49 -29.91
N SER A 17 3.15 -27.15 -28.62
CA SER A 17 4.29 -27.08 -27.68
C SER A 17 3.90 -27.12 -26.18
N LEU A 18 2.79 -27.77 -25.81
CA LEU A 18 2.40 -27.98 -24.42
C LEU A 18 2.07 -29.44 -24.09
N ARG A 19 2.87 -30.38 -24.61
CA ARG A 19 2.82 -31.77 -24.16
C ARG A 19 4.19 -32.42 -24.25
N GLN A 20 5.14 -32.00 -23.43
CA GLN A 20 6.36 -32.75 -23.12
C GLN A 20 7.01 -32.18 -21.85
N TYR A 21 6.46 -32.42 -20.68
CA TYR A 21 7.14 -32.39 -19.36
C TYR A 21 6.21 -33.02 -18.33
N ALA A 22 5.90 -34.30 -18.53
CA ALA A 22 5.30 -35.11 -17.46
C ALA A 22 5.62 -36.58 -17.75
N SER A 23 6.86 -37.00 -17.49
CA SER A 23 7.20 -38.39 -17.15
C SER A 23 8.71 -38.52 -16.92
N ALA A 24 9.15 -38.34 -15.69
CA ALA A 24 10.39 -38.92 -15.16
C ALA A 24 10.43 -38.67 -13.63
N ALA A 25 9.67 -39.42 -12.89
CA ALA A 25 9.88 -39.60 -11.46
C ALA A 25 9.19 -40.90 -11.02
N ALA A 26 9.83 -42.01 -11.24
CA ALA A 26 9.58 -43.24 -10.49
C ALA A 26 10.80 -44.14 -10.61
N SER A 27 11.28 -44.62 -9.46
CA SER A 27 12.26 -45.65 -9.20
C SER A 27 13.71 -45.23 -8.99
N ALA A 28 14.05 -45.02 -7.71
CA ALA A 28 15.31 -45.48 -7.15
C ALA A 28 15.12 -45.85 -5.67
N SER A 29 15.29 -47.11 -5.39
CA SER A 29 15.12 -47.80 -4.13
C SER A 29 16.20 -47.46 -3.10
N LEU A 30 15.79 -47.50 -1.86
CA LEU A 30 16.56 -47.50 -0.63
C LEU A 30 17.71 -48.49 -0.61
N THR A 31 18.94 -48.04 -0.29
CA THR A 31 19.92 -48.80 0.43
C THR A 31 20.63 -47.88 1.42
N GLN A 32 20.51 -48.20 2.71
CA GLN A 32 21.31 -47.61 3.80
C GLN A 32 22.74 -48.16 3.75
N PRO A 33 23.72 -47.40 4.18
CA PRO A 33 24.91 -47.96 4.83
C PRO A 33 25.05 -47.49 6.28
N SER A 34 25.54 -48.42 7.02
CA SER A 34 25.80 -48.52 8.45
C SER A 34 26.74 -47.47 9.02
N THR A 35 26.46 -47.18 10.28
CA THR A 35 27.23 -46.49 11.33
C THR A 35 28.73 -46.74 11.34
N ALA A 36 29.53 -45.66 11.32
CA ALA A 36 30.84 -45.62 11.96
C ALA A 36 31.00 -44.27 12.67
N THR A 37 31.00 -44.34 13.98
CA THR A 37 31.22 -43.24 14.92
C THR A 37 32.71 -42.91 14.94
N THR A 38 33.12 -41.77 14.43
CA THR A 38 34.46 -41.21 14.67
C THR A 38 34.32 -39.85 15.31
N THR A 39 34.61 -39.80 16.58
CA THR A 39 34.67 -38.60 17.41
C THR A 39 35.89 -37.77 17.04
N ILE A 40 35.73 -36.70 16.32
CA ILE A 40 36.76 -35.66 16.15
C ILE A 40 36.36 -34.47 17.01
N ARG A 41 37.09 -34.26 18.11
CA ARG A 41 37.07 -32.99 18.85
C ARG A 41 37.75 -31.93 17.99
N ALA A 42 36.95 -31.01 17.41
CA ALA A 42 37.46 -29.78 16.84
C ALA A 42 37.53 -28.71 17.94
N ALA A 43 38.69 -28.12 18.09
CA ALA A 43 38.95 -27.01 18.98
C ALA A 43 38.17 -25.78 18.54
N VAL A 44 37.52 -25.13 19.51
CA VAL A 44 36.84 -23.83 19.34
C VAL A 44 37.93 -22.76 19.26
N PRO A 45 37.98 -21.93 18.22
CA PRO A 45 38.85 -20.76 18.25
C PRO A 45 38.20 -19.67 19.10
N ASP A 46 39.04 -19.03 19.92
CA ASP A 46 38.71 -17.91 20.79
C ASP A 46 38.05 -16.76 19.99
N LYS A 47 36.95 -16.25 20.56
CA LYS A 47 36.31 -15.03 20.10
C LYS A 47 37.24 -13.83 20.27
N PRO A 48 37.36 -12.95 19.24
CA PRO A 48 37.92 -11.62 19.47
C PRO A 48 36.90 -10.80 20.27
N SER A 49 37.34 -10.27 21.38
CA SER A 49 36.61 -9.31 22.22
C SER A 49 36.46 -7.99 21.49
N GLY A 50 35.33 -7.80 20.83
CA GLY A 50 34.84 -6.50 20.35
C GLY A 50 33.90 -5.90 21.40
N PRO A 51 33.81 -4.56 21.51
CA PRO A 51 33.05 -3.93 22.57
C PRO A 51 31.56 -4.24 22.43
N SER A 52 30.98 -4.81 23.48
CA SER A 52 29.54 -4.93 23.65
C SER A 52 28.92 -3.53 23.57
N ARG A 53 28.23 -3.24 22.52
CA ARG A 53 27.33 -2.08 22.48
C ARG A 53 26.11 -2.41 23.34
N ASN A 54 26.26 -2.18 24.63
CA ASN A 54 25.11 -1.96 25.48
C ASN A 54 24.42 -0.68 25.00
N PHE A 55 23.33 -0.82 24.28
CA PHE A 55 22.33 0.23 24.22
C PHE A 55 21.68 0.30 25.61
N ILE A 56 22.31 1.02 26.50
CA ILE A 56 21.67 1.51 27.70
C ILE A 56 20.67 2.55 27.19
N LEU A 57 19.40 2.20 27.23
CA LEU A 57 18.32 3.19 27.30
C LEU A 57 18.57 3.98 28.59
N ALA A 58 19.16 5.16 28.44
CA ALA A 58 19.44 6.04 29.54
C ALA A 58 18.11 6.42 30.19
N ASP A 59 18.00 6.14 31.47
CA ASP A 59 17.14 6.72 32.49
C ASP A 59 15.75 7.21 32.03
N MET A 60 14.79 6.31 32.15
CA MET A 60 13.40 6.70 32.36
C MET A 60 13.15 6.88 33.86
N ASP A 61 13.78 7.88 34.47
CA ASP A 61 13.43 8.32 35.80
C ASP A 61 12.04 8.98 35.78
N GLY A 62 11.07 8.29 36.39
CA GLY A 62 9.91 8.89 37.05
C GLY A 62 8.88 9.60 36.21
N ARG A 63 8.79 9.40 34.87
CA ARG A 63 7.74 10.02 34.05
C ARG A 63 6.62 9.02 33.71
N ASN A 64 5.40 9.49 34.00
CA ASN A 64 4.15 8.79 33.74
C ASN A 64 4.10 8.28 32.28
N PRO A 65 3.70 7.03 31.98
CA PRO A 65 3.55 6.50 30.61
C PRO A 65 2.58 7.26 29.70
N ARG A 66 1.90 8.29 30.22
CA ARG A 66 1.04 9.20 29.45
C ARG A 66 1.80 10.36 28.79
N ASP A 67 3.08 10.54 29.08
CA ASP A 67 3.90 11.64 28.54
C ASP A 67 4.66 11.28 27.28
N ASN A 68 4.14 10.39 26.44
CA ASN A 68 4.73 10.06 25.15
C ASN A 68 4.62 11.25 24.18
N ASN A 69 5.66 12.09 24.18
CA ASN A 69 6.10 12.94 23.06
C ASN A 69 5.14 14.01 22.51
N ILE A 70 4.03 14.31 23.18
CA ILE A 70 3.20 15.46 22.86
C ILE A 70 3.43 16.49 23.96
N CYS A 71 3.91 17.69 23.61
CA CYS A 71 4.17 18.72 24.61
C CYS A 71 2.87 19.11 25.32
N ALA A 72 2.96 19.35 26.65
CA ALA A 72 1.81 19.72 27.46
C ALA A 72 1.04 20.96 26.93
N ALA A 73 1.72 21.83 26.17
CA ALA A 73 1.11 23.01 25.53
C ALA A 73 0.22 22.64 24.33
N CYS A 74 0.53 21.53 23.62
CA CYS A 74 -0.34 21.02 22.57
C CYS A 74 -1.56 20.29 23.15
N VAL A 75 -1.36 19.52 24.23
CA VAL A 75 -2.44 18.80 24.92
C VAL A 75 -3.46 19.75 25.53
N SER A 76 -3.03 20.92 26.00
CA SER A 76 -3.93 21.90 26.65
C SER A 76 -4.77 22.74 25.69
N LYS A 77 -4.45 22.76 24.40
CA LYS A 77 -5.07 23.64 23.38
C LYS A 77 -5.93 22.94 22.35
N LEU A 78 -5.81 21.63 22.21
CA LEU A 78 -6.48 20.83 21.17
C LEU A 78 -7.14 19.59 21.79
N ALA A 79 -8.21 19.09 21.17
CA ALA A 79 -8.76 17.78 21.53
C ALA A 79 -7.70 16.68 21.33
N PRO A 80 -7.69 15.58 22.11
CA PRO A 80 -6.68 14.53 21.99
C PRO A 80 -6.50 13.95 20.57
N SER A 81 -7.57 13.93 19.77
CA SER A 81 -7.55 13.55 18.37
C SER A 81 -6.86 14.57 17.45
N GLU A 82 -6.90 15.86 17.79
CA GLU A 82 -6.30 16.95 17.01
C GLU A 82 -4.82 17.12 17.31
N VAL A 83 -4.41 16.88 18.55
CA VAL A 83 -3.01 16.97 19.00
C VAL A 83 -2.13 15.96 18.29
N ALA A 84 -2.61 14.71 18.13
CA ALA A 84 -1.89 13.69 17.39
C ALA A 84 -1.75 14.01 15.90
N GLN A 85 -2.63 14.85 15.35
CA GLN A 85 -2.69 15.14 13.92
C GLN A 85 -1.83 16.33 13.49
N THR A 86 -1.48 17.22 14.38
CA THR A 86 -0.79 18.49 14.05
C THR A 86 0.69 18.52 14.40
N CYS A 87 1.18 17.61 15.24
CA CYS A 87 2.59 17.61 15.68
C CYS A 87 3.62 17.15 14.63
N TRP A 88 3.20 16.67 13.47
CA TRP A 88 4.08 16.15 12.41
C TRP A 88 4.29 17.12 11.22
N LEU A 89 3.74 18.30 11.30
CA LEU A 89 3.97 19.38 10.33
C LEU A 89 5.22 20.18 10.71
N VAL A 90 6.37 19.49 10.87
CA VAL A 90 7.64 20.16 11.20
C VAL A 90 8.53 20.19 9.97
N THR A 91 9.02 21.36 9.62
CA THR A 91 10.09 21.56 8.66
C THR A 91 11.45 21.56 9.35
N GLU A 92 12.55 21.24 8.68
CA GLU A 92 13.89 21.17 9.27
C GLU A 92 14.32 22.48 9.95
N ASP A 93 13.84 23.64 9.49
CA ASP A 93 14.18 24.97 9.99
C ASP A 93 13.10 25.60 10.88
N GLU A 94 11.94 24.96 11.03
CA GLU A 94 10.84 25.49 11.82
C GLU A 94 10.50 24.57 12.99
N ARG A 95 10.43 25.15 14.18
CA ARG A 95 9.84 24.46 15.33
C ARG A 95 8.37 24.21 15.06
N CYS A 96 7.84 23.05 15.47
CA CYS A 96 6.42 22.79 15.39
C CYS A 96 5.65 24.03 15.87
N ARG A 97 4.81 24.61 15.02
CA ARG A 97 4.06 25.85 15.33
C ARG A 97 3.17 25.73 16.55
N LEU A 98 2.88 24.50 16.99
CA LEU A 98 2.04 24.21 18.14
C LEU A 98 2.84 23.89 19.41
N CYS A 99 3.94 23.14 19.33
CA CYS A 99 4.71 22.69 20.49
C CYS A 99 6.13 23.25 20.59
N GLY A 100 6.64 23.90 19.54
CA GLY A 100 7.99 24.47 19.53
C GLY A 100 9.13 23.45 19.44
N ILE A 101 8.84 22.17 19.12
CA ILE A 101 9.83 21.11 18.97
C ILE A 101 10.42 21.19 17.56
N ALA A 102 11.75 21.22 17.45
CA ALA A 102 12.46 21.44 16.19
C ALA A 102 12.48 20.21 15.24
N GLU A 103 12.27 19.00 15.75
CA GLU A 103 12.37 17.76 14.97
C GLU A 103 11.41 16.69 15.52
N CYS A 104 10.62 16.07 14.62
CA CYS A 104 9.83 14.90 14.99
C CYS A 104 10.71 13.65 14.91
N LYS A 105 10.97 13.02 16.05
CA LYS A 105 11.68 11.75 16.11
C LYS A 105 10.83 10.64 15.46
N PRO A 106 11.45 9.58 14.88
CA PRO A 106 10.72 8.46 14.27
C PRO A 106 9.66 7.82 15.18
N GLU A 107 9.88 7.81 16.49
CA GLU A 107 8.96 7.29 17.50
C GLU A 107 7.61 8.03 17.51
N ALA A 108 7.60 9.31 17.15
CA ALA A 108 6.39 10.11 17.11
C ALA A 108 5.38 9.63 16.05
N PHE A 109 5.82 8.85 15.09
CA PHE A 109 4.98 8.33 14.01
C PHE A 109 4.34 6.96 14.30
N ILE A 110 4.73 6.28 15.41
CA ILE A 110 4.20 4.96 15.78
C ILE A 110 2.68 5.01 15.93
N LYS A 111 2.20 5.85 16.85
CA LYS A 111 0.76 5.94 17.11
C LYS A 111 -0.05 6.48 15.92
N PRO A 112 0.34 7.58 15.27
CA PRO A 112 -0.35 8.07 14.07
C PRO A 112 -0.47 7.02 12.96
N PHE A 113 0.56 6.22 12.75
CA PHE A 113 0.52 5.15 11.76
C PHE A 113 -0.39 3.99 12.18
N THR A 114 -0.32 3.52 13.44
CA THR A 114 -1.22 2.47 13.91
C THR A 114 -2.68 2.91 13.91
N ASP A 115 -2.99 4.15 14.28
CA ASP A 115 -4.33 4.72 14.19
C ASP A 115 -4.82 4.78 12.73
N PHE A 116 -3.97 5.24 11.81
CA PHE A 116 -4.28 5.23 10.38
C PHE A 116 -4.63 3.82 9.87
N MET A 117 -3.85 2.82 10.22
CA MET A 117 -4.06 1.44 9.80
C MET A 117 -5.35 0.85 10.35
N GLU A 118 -5.70 1.21 11.59
CA GLU A 118 -6.93 0.77 12.25
C GLU A 118 -8.16 1.47 11.69
N GLU A 119 -8.10 2.78 11.49
CA GLU A 119 -9.26 3.58 11.07
C GLU A 119 -9.60 3.39 9.59
N ASN A 120 -8.61 3.03 8.75
CA ASN A 120 -8.75 3.03 7.30
C ASN A 120 -8.51 1.63 6.69
N PRO A 121 -9.41 0.64 6.94
CA PRO A 121 -9.16 -0.74 6.53
C PRO A 121 -9.24 -0.97 5.01
N THR A 122 -10.00 -0.19 4.27
CA THR A 122 -10.17 -0.37 2.82
C THR A 122 -9.51 0.76 2.05
N ILE A 123 -9.27 0.54 0.76
CA ILE A 123 -8.70 1.54 -0.13
C ILE A 123 -9.52 2.84 -0.16
N PHE A 124 -10.85 2.74 -0.09
CA PHE A 124 -11.75 3.90 -0.12
C PHE A 124 -11.63 4.74 1.15
N HIS A 125 -11.50 4.11 2.32
CA HIS A 125 -11.24 4.80 3.58
C HIS A 125 -9.87 5.47 3.57
N THR A 126 -8.86 4.82 2.98
CA THR A 126 -7.51 5.35 2.83
C THR A 126 -7.50 6.64 2.00
N VAL A 127 -8.17 6.64 0.83
CA VAL A 127 -8.28 7.86 0.00
C VAL A 127 -9.01 8.97 0.74
N GLU A 128 -10.12 8.66 1.41
CA GLU A 128 -10.90 9.65 2.17
C GLU A 128 -10.10 10.24 3.35
N TYR A 129 -9.31 9.41 4.04
CA TYR A 129 -8.38 9.89 5.08
C TYR A 129 -7.36 10.87 4.50
N PHE A 130 -6.74 10.52 3.38
CA PHE A 130 -5.75 11.38 2.75
C PHE A 130 -6.36 12.68 2.23
N LYS A 131 -7.54 12.65 1.65
CA LYS A 131 -8.27 13.87 1.25
C LYS A 131 -8.43 14.82 2.45
N LYS A 132 -8.98 14.34 3.55
CA LYS A 132 -9.17 15.15 4.77
C LYS A 132 -7.86 15.75 5.30
N LYS A 133 -6.77 14.98 5.26
CA LYS A 133 -5.45 15.48 5.67
C LYS A 133 -4.94 16.57 4.75
N LEU A 134 -5.07 16.39 3.43
CA LEU A 134 -4.67 17.35 2.43
C LEU A 134 -5.46 18.66 2.55
N GLU A 135 -6.79 18.56 2.65
CA GLU A 135 -7.69 19.71 2.80
C GLU A 135 -7.38 20.50 4.07
N HIS A 136 -7.10 19.80 5.18
CA HIS A 136 -6.76 20.43 6.46
C HIS A 136 -5.51 21.34 6.37
N VAL A 137 -4.55 21.00 5.49
CA VAL A 137 -3.32 21.79 5.31
C VAL A 137 -3.34 22.64 4.03
N GLY A 138 -4.53 22.89 3.47
CA GLY A 138 -4.75 23.85 2.41
C GLY A 138 -4.57 23.33 0.99
N PHE A 139 -4.56 22.01 0.75
CA PHE A 139 -4.64 21.47 -0.59
C PHE A 139 -6.06 21.61 -1.15
N THR A 140 -6.16 21.91 -2.44
CA THR A 140 -7.42 22.05 -3.17
C THR A 140 -7.64 20.85 -4.09
N GLU A 141 -8.83 20.24 -4.03
CA GLU A 141 -9.21 19.17 -4.97
C GLU A 141 -9.42 19.74 -6.38
N LEU A 142 -8.77 19.13 -7.35
CA LEU A 142 -8.93 19.48 -8.75
C LEU A 142 -10.01 18.59 -9.40
N PRO A 143 -11.03 19.19 -10.02
CA PRO A 143 -12.04 18.42 -10.73
C PRO A 143 -11.41 17.72 -11.94
N SER A 144 -11.57 16.39 -12.01
CA SER A 144 -10.97 15.61 -13.10
C SER A 144 -11.61 15.88 -14.48
N ARG A 145 -12.83 16.42 -14.52
CA ARG A 145 -13.60 16.69 -15.75
C ARG A 145 -13.43 18.10 -16.29
N ASP A 146 -12.93 19.05 -15.49
CA ASP A 146 -12.81 20.44 -15.86
C ASP A 146 -11.38 20.81 -16.24
N SER A 147 -11.18 21.93 -16.94
CA SER A 147 -9.86 22.48 -17.22
C SER A 147 -9.19 22.94 -15.92
N TRP A 148 -7.87 22.79 -15.84
CA TRP A 148 -7.07 23.34 -14.72
C TRP A 148 -6.39 24.66 -15.07
N THR A 149 -6.52 25.10 -16.33
CA THR A 149 -6.04 26.41 -16.77
C THR A 149 -6.66 27.50 -15.91
N HIS A 150 -5.85 28.42 -15.43
CA HIS A 150 -6.22 29.48 -14.47
C HIS A 150 -6.52 29.04 -13.04
N THR A 151 -6.49 27.73 -12.73
CA THR A 151 -6.63 27.22 -11.35
C THR A 151 -5.26 27.03 -10.69
N LEU A 152 -4.28 26.50 -11.46
CA LEU A 152 -2.95 26.22 -10.95
C LEU A 152 -2.08 27.49 -10.97
N GLN A 153 -1.28 27.63 -9.89
CA GLN A 153 -0.31 28.73 -9.77
C GLN A 153 0.94 28.29 -8.98
N PRO A 154 2.10 28.90 -9.19
CA PRO A 154 3.27 28.70 -8.34
C PRO A 154 2.93 28.96 -6.87
N GLY A 155 3.45 28.12 -5.97
CA GLY A 155 3.12 28.11 -4.54
C GLY A 155 1.81 27.40 -4.20
N GLY A 156 1.04 26.94 -5.18
CA GLY A 156 -0.24 26.25 -4.96
C GLY A 156 -0.07 24.78 -4.54
N LYS A 157 -1.09 24.27 -3.83
CA LYS A 157 -1.19 22.91 -3.30
C LYS A 157 -2.47 22.25 -3.81
N TYR A 158 -2.35 21.13 -4.45
CA TYR A 158 -3.47 20.51 -5.15
C TYR A 158 -3.45 18.99 -5.01
N TYR A 159 -4.64 18.39 -5.16
CA TYR A 159 -4.76 16.96 -5.34
C TYR A 159 -5.88 16.61 -6.33
N VAL A 160 -5.80 15.42 -6.90
CA VAL A 160 -6.80 14.86 -7.80
C VAL A 160 -7.01 13.39 -7.47
N THR A 161 -8.26 12.91 -7.61
CA THR A 161 -8.59 11.51 -7.36
C THR A 161 -9.10 10.82 -8.62
N ARG A 162 -8.94 9.51 -8.68
CA ARG A 162 -9.52 8.67 -9.72
C ARG A 162 -10.27 7.49 -9.09
N ASN A 163 -11.53 7.31 -9.46
CA ASN A 163 -12.40 6.25 -8.93
C ASN A 163 -12.63 6.28 -7.40
N GLY A 164 -12.16 7.29 -6.67
CA GLY A 164 -12.13 7.29 -5.21
C GLY A 164 -11.23 6.21 -4.61
N SER A 165 -10.33 5.62 -5.41
CA SER A 165 -9.40 4.57 -5.00
C SER A 165 -7.95 4.84 -5.37
N SER A 166 -7.66 5.95 -6.08
CA SER A 166 -6.30 6.43 -6.35
C SER A 166 -6.26 7.94 -6.15
N LEU A 167 -5.10 8.46 -5.75
CA LEU A 167 -4.91 9.87 -5.41
C LEU A 167 -3.53 10.33 -5.87
N ILE A 168 -3.46 11.53 -6.45
CA ILE A 168 -2.21 12.25 -6.70
C ILE A 168 -2.30 13.60 -6.00
N ALA A 169 -1.33 13.90 -5.14
CA ALA A 169 -1.20 15.17 -4.45
C ALA A 169 0.13 15.83 -4.83
N PHE A 170 0.13 17.15 -5.01
CA PHE A 170 1.33 17.87 -5.41
C PHE A 170 1.35 19.32 -4.93
N THR A 171 2.55 19.85 -4.76
CA THR A 171 2.81 21.27 -4.53
C THR A 171 3.62 21.82 -5.69
N ILE A 172 3.32 23.03 -6.11
CA ILE A 172 4.07 23.73 -7.15
C ILE A 172 5.02 24.72 -6.47
N GLY A 173 6.32 24.59 -6.72
CA GLY A 173 7.31 25.52 -6.14
C GLY A 173 7.01 26.97 -6.49
N LYS A 174 7.30 27.90 -5.59
CA LYS A 174 7.04 29.34 -5.79
C LYS A 174 7.88 29.94 -6.92
N ALA A 175 9.10 29.42 -7.11
CA ALA A 175 10.01 29.81 -8.19
C ALA A 175 9.90 28.91 -9.44
N TYR A 176 8.84 28.07 -9.55
CA TYR A 176 8.65 27.17 -10.69
C TYR A 176 8.66 27.90 -12.03
N LYS A 177 9.37 27.32 -12.98
CA LYS A 177 9.40 27.80 -14.39
C LYS A 177 8.99 26.65 -15.32
N PRO A 178 8.30 26.95 -16.42
CA PRO A 178 7.96 25.95 -17.43
C PRO A 178 9.18 25.13 -17.88
N GLY A 179 9.04 23.82 -17.92
CA GLY A 179 10.12 22.89 -18.22
C GLY A 179 10.97 22.45 -17.02
N ASN A 180 10.74 23.00 -15.83
CA ASN A 180 11.32 22.44 -14.61
C ASN A 180 10.67 21.08 -14.28
N GLY A 181 11.42 20.25 -13.55
CA GLY A 181 11.06 18.87 -13.28
C GLY A 181 10.08 18.67 -12.13
N VAL A 182 9.79 17.41 -11.87
CA VAL A 182 8.94 16.92 -10.79
C VAL A 182 9.72 15.90 -9.96
N GLY A 183 9.85 16.14 -8.66
CA GLY A 183 10.27 15.12 -7.70
C GLY A 183 9.05 14.29 -7.28
N MET A 184 9.02 13.03 -7.70
CA MET A 184 7.85 12.15 -7.54
C MET A 184 8.13 11.00 -6.60
N ILE A 185 7.15 10.68 -5.74
CA ILE A 185 7.09 9.42 -5.02
C ILE A 185 5.81 8.71 -5.44
N ALA A 186 5.92 7.46 -5.85
CA ALA A 186 4.76 6.66 -6.25
C ALA A 186 4.73 5.34 -5.50
N GLY A 187 3.57 4.98 -4.96
CA GLY A 187 3.30 3.71 -4.28
C GLY A 187 1.87 3.26 -4.53
N HIS A 188 1.42 2.23 -3.81
CA HIS A 188 0.05 1.74 -3.93
C HIS A 188 -0.68 1.70 -2.58
N ILE A 189 -2.00 1.67 -2.61
CA ILE A 189 -2.84 1.69 -1.42
C ILE A 189 -3.90 0.58 -1.40
N ASP A 190 -3.96 -0.24 -2.44
CA ASP A 190 -4.66 -1.52 -2.40
C ASP A 190 -3.85 -2.56 -1.60
N ALA A 191 -4.47 -3.64 -1.22
CA ALA A 191 -3.86 -4.73 -0.48
C ALA A 191 -4.62 -6.02 -0.72
N LEU A 192 -3.99 -7.16 -0.44
CA LEU A 192 -4.62 -8.47 -0.52
C LEU A 192 -5.91 -8.50 0.33
N THR A 193 -7.01 -8.91 -0.28
CA THR A 193 -8.30 -8.96 0.39
C THR A 193 -9.22 -10.04 -0.19
N ALA A 194 -10.40 -10.18 0.40
CA ALA A 194 -11.51 -10.97 -0.12
C ALA A 194 -12.70 -10.05 -0.36
N LYS A 195 -13.01 -9.78 -1.63
CA LYS A 195 -14.13 -8.91 -2.03
C LYS A 195 -15.43 -9.71 -2.09
N LEU A 196 -16.54 -9.11 -1.67
CA LEU A 196 -17.86 -9.73 -1.83
C LEU A 196 -18.17 -9.86 -3.32
N LYS A 197 -18.67 -11.04 -3.71
CA LYS A 197 -19.10 -11.28 -5.10
C LYS A 197 -20.31 -10.42 -5.46
N PRO A 198 -20.53 -10.08 -6.74
CA PRO A 198 -21.74 -9.37 -7.19
C PRO A 198 -23.05 -10.03 -6.75
N VAL A 199 -23.06 -11.36 -6.69
CA VAL A 199 -24.06 -12.18 -6.02
C VAL A 199 -23.37 -12.90 -4.88
N SER A 200 -23.44 -12.32 -3.67
CA SER A 200 -22.76 -12.89 -2.50
C SER A 200 -23.65 -13.79 -1.63
N LYS A 201 -24.96 -13.78 -1.89
CA LYS A 201 -25.91 -14.68 -1.24
C LYS A 201 -25.60 -16.12 -1.63
N LYS A 202 -25.39 -16.97 -0.63
CA LYS A 202 -25.22 -18.42 -0.79
C LYS A 202 -26.36 -19.16 -0.06
N PRO A 203 -26.74 -20.39 -0.49
CA PRO A 203 -27.59 -21.23 0.32
C PRO A 203 -26.96 -21.49 1.69
N ASN A 204 -27.76 -21.45 2.75
CA ASN A 204 -27.31 -21.84 4.07
C ASN A 204 -26.83 -23.28 4.06
N LYS A 205 -25.77 -23.59 4.81
CA LYS A 205 -25.19 -24.93 4.84
C LYS A 205 -24.91 -25.37 6.28
N ALA A 206 -25.43 -26.53 6.65
CA ALA A 206 -25.27 -27.10 7.99
C ALA A 206 -25.66 -26.11 9.12
N GLY A 207 -26.68 -25.27 8.88
CA GLY A 207 -27.16 -24.28 9.87
C GLY A 207 -26.33 -22.99 9.92
N TYR A 208 -25.40 -22.79 8.98
CA TYR A 208 -24.59 -21.57 8.88
C TYR A 208 -24.98 -20.71 7.68
N VAL A 209 -25.00 -19.41 7.90
CA VAL A 209 -25.06 -18.40 6.82
C VAL A 209 -23.65 -18.19 6.27
N GLN A 210 -23.49 -18.42 4.97
CA GLN A 210 -22.22 -18.28 4.27
C GLN A 210 -22.22 -17.07 3.35
N LEU A 211 -21.02 -16.49 3.14
CA LEU A 211 -20.81 -15.33 2.28
C LEU A 211 -20.02 -15.68 1.03
N GLY A 212 -20.54 -15.33 -0.14
CA GLY A 212 -19.85 -15.48 -1.41
C GLY A 212 -18.77 -14.40 -1.58
N VAL A 213 -17.50 -14.80 -1.54
CA VAL A 213 -16.35 -13.90 -1.69
C VAL A 213 -15.44 -14.35 -2.83
N ALA A 214 -14.69 -13.42 -3.37
CA ALA A 214 -13.65 -13.65 -4.36
C ALA A 214 -12.31 -13.13 -3.82
N PRO A 215 -11.20 -13.88 -3.98
CA PRO A 215 -9.89 -13.38 -3.63
C PRO A 215 -9.50 -12.21 -4.53
N TYR A 216 -8.95 -11.18 -3.96
CA TYR A 216 -8.26 -10.09 -4.65
C TYR A 216 -6.76 -10.33 -4.46
N ALA A 217 -6.02 -10.41 -5.58
CA ALA A 217 -4.60 -10.78 -5.57
C ALA A 217 -4.34 -12.11 -4.84
N GLY A 218 -3.39 -12.14 -3.91
CA GLY A 218 -3.08 -13.28 -3.04
C GLY A 218 -4.07 -13.55 -1.91
N GLY A 219 -5.21 -12.84 -1.84
CA GLY A 219 -6.22 -13.02 -0.79
C GLY A 219 -6.71 -14.45 -0.63
N LEU A 220 -7.25 -14.77 0.54
CA LEU A 220 -7.67 -16.11 0.93
C LEU A 220 -6.54 -17.16 0.90
N ASN A 221 -5.30 -16.72 1.12
CA ASN A 221 -4.19 -17.66 1.34
C ASN A 221 -4.28 -18.30 2.75
N ALA A 222 -3.30 -19.14 3.10
CA ALA A 222 -3.31 -19.90 4.35
C ALA A 222 -3.43 -19.02 5.61
N THR A 223 -2.94 -17.78 5.58
CA THR A 223 -2.96 -16.90 6.75
C THR A 223 -4.35 -16.32 7.08
N TRP A 224 -5.31 -16.45 6.16
CA TRP A 224 -6.68 -15.96 6.33
C TRP A 224 -7.58 -16.90 7.17
N TRP A 225 -7.16 -18.16 7.31
CA TRP A 225 -7.92 -19.14 8.08
C TRP A 225 -7.86 -18.82 9.57
N ASP A 226 -8.98 -19.04 10.26
CA ASP A 226 -9.22 -18.76 11.68
C ASP A 226 -9.03 -17.28 12.10
N ARG A 227 -8.84 -16.36 11.16
CA ARG A 227 -8.82 -14.93 11.46
C ARG A 227 -10.23 -14.41 11.68
N ASP A 228 -10.35 -13.52 12.64
CA ASP A 228 -11.56 -12.75 12.88
C ASP A 228 -11.61 -11.58 11.90
N LEU A 229 -12.57 -11.61 10.98
CA LEU A 229 -12.66 -10.68 9.87
C LEU A 229 -13.84 -9.74 10.03
N SER A 230 -13.67 -8.48 9.68
CA SER A 230 -14.74 -7.50 9.56
C SER A 230 -15.01 -7.15 8.09
N ILE A 231 -16.00 -6.29 7.85
CA ILE A 231 -16.43 -5.86 6.51
C ILE A 231 -16.37 -4.34 6.43
N GLY A 232 -15.84 -3.84 5.34
CA GLY A 232 -15.82 -2.41 5.00
C GLY A 232 -15.79 -2.20 3.50
N GLY A 233 -15.95 -0.93 3.11
CA GLY A 233 -15.89 -0.55 1.71
C GLY A 233 -16.80 0.62 1.37
N ARG A 234 -17.22 0.71 0.11
CA ARG A 234 -18.16 1.73 -0.36
C ARG A 234 -19.49 1.13 -0.79
N VAL A 235 -20.55 1.87 -0.53
CA VAL A 235 -21.92 1.58 -0.95
C VAL A 235 -22.39 2.70 -1.89
N VAL A 236 -22.87 2.31 -3.06
CA VAL A 236 -23.44 3.24 -4.05
C VAL A 236 -24.93 3.38 -3.77
N VAL A 237 -25.36 4.58 -3.45
CA VAL A 237 -26.74 4.88 -3.05
C VAL A 237 -27.35 5.88 -4.03
N ARG A 238 -28.56 5.59 -4.49
CA ARG A 238 -29.36 6.52 -5.30
C ARG A 238 -30.40 7.20 -4.41
N ASP A 239 -30.40 8.52 -4.46
CA ASP A 239 -31.41 9.32 -3.82
C ASP A 239 -32.75 9.17 -4.56
N GLY A 240 -33.83 8.88 -3.81
CA GLY A 240 -35.15 8.58 -4.39
C GLY A 240 -35.87 9.79 -4.97
N GLU A 241 -35.58 11.00 -4.47
CA GLU A 241 -36.22 12.23 -4.91
C GLU A 241 -35.50 12.87 -6.10
N THR A 242 -34.19 12.97 -6.00
CA THR A 242 -33.37 13.65 -7.02
C THR A 242 -32.85 12.72 -8.10
N GLY A 243 -32.90 11.40 -7.88
CA GLY A 243 -32.30 10.38 -8.75
C GLY A 243 -30.76 10.39 -8.77
N LYS A 244 -30.11 11.30 -8.03
CA LYS A 244 -28.65 11.42 -7.97
C LYS A 244 -28.04 10.23 -7.23
N THR A 245 -26.90 9.81 -7.72
CA THR A 245 -26.14 8.70 -7.13
C THR A 245 -24.92 9.24 -6.37
N SER A 246 -24.72 8.73 -5.17
CA SER A 246 -23.56 9.06 -4.31
C SER A 246 -22.92 7.79 -3.75
N THR A 247 -21.70 7.90 -3.26
CA THR A 247 -21.01 6.83 -2.54
C THR A 247 -20.96 7.15 -1.06
N ARG A 248 -21.19 6.14 -0.22
CA ARG A 248 -21.06 6.21 1.24
C ARG A 248 -20.08 5.14 1.70
N LEU A 249 -19.21 5.47 2.63
CA LEU A 249 -18.27 4.51 3.21
C LEU A 249 -18.89 3.83 4.42
N VAL A 250 -18.63 2.53 4.55
CA VAL A 250 -19.04 1.72 5.70
C VAL A 250 -17.85 0.93 6.23
N LYS A 251 -17.71 0.89 7.55
CA LYS A 251 -16.78 0.06 8.29
C LYS A 251 -17.53 -0.53 9.48
N LEU A 252 -17.63 -1.84 9.53
CA LEU A 252 -18.17 -2.51 10.72
C LEU A 252 -17.10 -2.54 11.81
N GLY A 253 -17.49 -2.20 13.04
CA GLY A 253 -16.56 -2.02 14.16
C GLY A 253 -16.26 -3.30 14.95
N TRP A 254 -16.65 -4.48 14.46
CA TRP A 254 -16.48 -5.78 15.14
C TRP A 254 -16.23 -6.90 14.14
N PRO A 255 -15.65 -8.04 14.59
CA PRO A 255 -15.53 -9.23 13.76
C PRO A 255 -16.91 -9.79 13.40
N ILE A 256 -17.13 -10.08 12.13
CA ILE A 256 -18.41 -10.53 11.58
C ILE A 256 -18.28 -11.81 10.75
N ALA A 257 -17.07 -12.13 10.28
CA ALA A 257 -16.84 -13.26 9.40
C ALA A 257 -15.63 -14.08 9.86
N LYS A 258 -15.67 -15.39 9.59
CA LYS A 258 -14.55 -16.30 9.87
C LYS A 258 -14.52 -17.44 8.85
N ILE A 259 -13.32 -17.83 8.44
CA ILE A 259 -13.09 -19.05 7.65
C ILE A 259 -12.54 -20.10 8.62
N PRO A 260 -13.36 -21.04 9.13
CA PRO A 260 -12.90 -21.99 10.14
C PRO A 260 -12.05 -23.09 9.52
N THR A 261 -10.96 -23.46 10.19
CA THR A 261 -10.19 -24.66 9.87
C THR A 261 -10.91 -25.93 10.34
N LEU A 262 -10.51 -27.07 9.79
CA LEU A 262 -10.98 -28.36 10.23
C LEU A 262 -10.00 -28.98 11.25
N ALA A 263 -10.51 -29.66 12.26
CA ALA A 263 -9.67 -30.30 13.27
C ALA A 263 -8.73 -31.34 12.63
N PRO A 264 -7.44 -31.42 13.04
CA PRO A 264 -6.44 -32.29 12.39
C PRO A 264 -6.79 -33.76 12.37
N HIS A 265 -7.55 -34.25 13.39
CA HIS A 265 -7.91 -35.65 13.50
C HIS A 265 -8.95 -36.15 12.46
N PHE A 266 -9.49 -35.25 11.64
CA PHE A 266 -10.27 -35.66 10.47
C PHE A 266 -9.40 -36.15 9.28
N GLY A 267 -8.08 -36.09 9.40
CA GLY A 267 -7.12 -36.64 8.43
C GLY A 267 -6.96 -35.89 7.10
N VAL A 268 -7.57 -34.71 6.96
CA VAL A 268 -7.53 -33.89 5.72
C VAL A 268 -6.70 -32.62 5.87
N GLY A 269 -5.91 -32.51 6.94
CA GLY A 269 -5.22 -31.28 7.29
C GLY A 269 -6.14 -30.18 7.82
N MET A 270 -5.59 -29.21 8.50
CA MET A 270 -6.39 -28.16 9.17
C MET A 270 -7.13 -27.26 8.19
N MET A 271 -6.55 -26.98 7.04
CA MET A 271 -7.10 -26.09 6.01
C MET A 271 -7.69 -26.84 4.80
N GLY A 272 -7.86 -28.16 4.90
CA GLY A 272 -8.32 -28.97 3.79
C GLY A 272 -7.41 -28.89 2.56
N SER A 273 -7.99 -28.92 1.36
CA SER A 273 -7.27 -28.79 0.08
C SER A 273 -6.98 -27.34 -0.32
N ASN A 274 -7.28 -26.35 0.51
CA ASN A 274 -7.19 -24.91 0.19
C ASN A 274 -8.00 -24.50 -1.05
N ASN A 275 -9.08 -25.19 -1.36
CA ASN A 275 -9.96 -24.80 -2.46
C ASN A 275 -10.69 -23.49 -2.08
N LYS A 276 -10.30 -22.40 -2.76
CA LYS A 276 -10.79 -21.05 -2.45
C LYS A 276 -12.30 -20.89 -2.75
N GLU A 277 -12.88 -21.69 -3.62
CA GLU A 277 -14.30 -21.60 -3.98
C GLU A 277 -15.21 -22.40 -3.05
N THR A 278 -14.76 -23.55 -2.58
CA THR A 278 -15.61 -24.49 -1.81
C THR A 278 -15.27 -24.61 -0.34
N GLN A 279 -14.04 -24.23 0.06
CA GLN A 279 -13.56 -24.37 1.44
C GLN A 279 -13.22 -23.03 2.10
N ALA A 280 -12.58 -22.09 1.40
CA ALA A 280 -12.30 -20.75 1.93
C ALA A 280 -13.56 -19.84 1.85
N VAL A 281 -14.66 -20.33 2.39
CA VAL A 281 -15.96 -19.64 2.38
C VAL A 281 -16.27 -19.14 3.79
N PRO A 282 -16.33 -17.81 4.00
CA PRO A 282 -16.60 -17.26 5.33
C PRO A 282 -18.00 -17.62 5.82
N ILE A 283 -18.10 -17.99 7.09
CA ILE A 283 -19.35 -18.00 7.85
C ILE A 283 -19.57 -16.64 8.48
N VAL A 284 -20.84 -16.16 8.50
CA VAL A 284 -21.19 -14.84 9.04
C VAL A 284 -22.32 -14.90 10.07
N GLY A 285 -22.79 -16.08 10.42
CA GLY A 285 -23.79 -16.28 11.44
C GLY A 285 -24.44 -17.66 11.39
N LEU A 286 -25.32 -17.92 12.35
CA LEU A 286 -26.19 -19.08 12.34
C LEU A 286 -27.48 -18.76 11.58
N GLU A 287 -28.06 -19.78 10.95
CA GLU A 287 -29.35 -19.69 10.32
C GLU A 287 -30.43 -19.35 11.38
N GLY A 288 -31.21 -18.34 11.12
CA GLY A 288 -32.32 -17.90 11.95
C GLY A 288 -33.68 -18.18 11.28
N ALA A 289 -34.76 -18.17 12.06
CA ALA A 289 -36.10 -18.36 11.53
C ALA A 289 -36.48 -17.34 10.46
N ASP A 290 -35.90 -16.14 10.51
CA ASP A 290 -36.14 -15.04 9.57
C ASP A 290 -35.32 -15.14 8.27
N ASP A 291 -34.34 -16.03 8.15
CA ASP A 291 -33.44 -16.10 6.98
C ASP A 291 -34.10 -16.78 5.77
N ALA A 292 -35.11 -17.63 6.00
CA ALA A 292 -35.73 -18.45 4.96
C ALA A 292 -36.72 -17.67 4.04
N GLU A 293 -37.35 -16.61 4.54
CA GLU A 293 -38.48 -15.97 3.86
C GLU A 293 -38.25 -14.50 3.47
N GLN A 294 -37.12 -13.85 3.84
CA GLN A 294 -36.98 -12.42 3.62
C GLN A 294 -36.33 -12.10 2.27
N THR A 295 -37.15 -11.62 1.35
CA THR A 295 -36.70 -10.95 0.13
C THR A 295 -36.70 -9.44 0.37
N LEU A 296 -35.55 -8.80 0.31
CA LEU A 296 -35.40 -7.36 0.50
C LEU A 296 -35.37 -6.65 -0.86
N GLY A 297 -36.15 -5.57 -0.97
CA GLY A 297 -36.21 -4.75 -2.19
C GLY A 297 -37.10 -5.37 -3.28
N ASP A 298 -37.29 -4.60 -4.35
CA ASP A 298 -38.14 -4.95 -5.50
C ASP A 298 -37.47 -6.01 -6.40
N ASP A 299 -38.26 -6.59 -7.32
CA ASP A 299 -37.74 -7.53 -8.31
C ASP A 299 -36.62 -6.93 -9.13
N GLY A 300 -35.49 -7.66 -9.22
CA GLY A 300 -34.29 -7.19 -9.91
C GLY A 300 -33.43 -6.20 -9.14
N SER A 301 -33.77 -5.83 -7.89
CA SER A 301 -32.93 -4.96 -7.07
C SER A 301 -31.63 -5.64 -6.65
N PHE A 302 -30.56 -4.85 -6.51
CA PHE A 302 -29.26 -5.32 -6.02
C PHE A 302 -29.36 -6.01 -4.64
N ALA A 303 -30.22 -5.50 -3.76
CA ALA A 303 -30.42 -6.03 -2.42
C ALA A 303 -30.78 -7.54 -2.40
N ARG A 304 -31.47 -8.04 -3.46
CA ARG A 304 -31.83 -9.46 -3.59
C ARG A 304 -30.67 -10.39 -3.89
N THR A 305 -29.57 -9.85 -4.40
CA THR A 305 -28.36 -10.62 -4.73
C THR A 305 -27.45 -10.83 -3.52
N GLN A 306 -27.81 -10.23 -2.39
CA GLN A 306 -26.98 -10.20 -1.19
C GLN A 306 -27.69 -10.91 -0.01
N PRO A 307 -26.96 -11.39 1.01
CA PRO A 307 -27.57 -11.95 2.22
C PRO A 307 -28.47 -10.90 2.89
N PRO A 308 -29.77 -11.19 3.16
CA PRO A 308 -30.71 -10.20 3.68
C PRO A 308 -30.27 -9.55 5.00
N ARG A 309 -29.70 -10.33 5.92
CA ARG A 309 -29.18 -9.80 7.19
C ARG A 309 -28.04 -8.82 7.00
N LEU A 310 -27.14 -9.08 6.02
CA LEU A 310 -26.05 -8.16 5.69
C LEU A 310 -26.61 -6.86 5.08
N VAL A 311 -27.59 -6.93 4.18
CA VAL A 311 -28.25 -5.74 3.61
C VAL A 311 -28.87 -4.89 4.71
N LYS A 312 -29.61 -5.50 5.64
CA LYS A 312 -30.20 -4.79 6.79
C LYS A 312 -29.15 -4.12 7.67
N LEU A 313 -28.05 -4.83 7.95
CA LEU A 313 -26.97 -4.30 8.77
C LEU A 313 -26.31 -3.09 8.10
N ILE A 314 -25.91 -3.20 6.83
CA ILE A 314 -25.30 -2.11 6.07
C ILE A 314 -26.25 -0.90 5.94
N ALA A 315 -27.54 -1.16 5.67
CA ALA A 315 -28.53 -0.10 5.60
C ALA A 315 -28.69 0.63 6.94
N LYS A 316 -28.69 -0.10 8.05
CA LYS A 316 -28.74 0.47 9.40
C LYS A 316 -27.54 1.34 9.71
N GLU A 317 -26.33 0.84 9.44
CA GLU A 317 -25.07 1.59 9.68
C GLU A 317 -25.02 2.89 8.87
N LEU A 318 -25.60 2.91 7.67
CA LEU A 318 -25.62 4.07 6.78
C LEU A 318 -26.89 4.92 6.90
N GLY A 319 -27.84 4.58 7.78
CA GLY A 319 -29.11 5.29 7.91
C GLY A 319 -29.98 5.22 6.65
N ILE A 320 -29.90 4.12 5.88
CA ILE A 320 -30.68 3.90 4.65
C ILE A 320 -32.02 3.27 5.02
N THR A 321 -33.11 3.92 4.65
CA THR A 321 -34.48 3.48 4.95
C THR A 321 -35.10 2.63 3.84
N SER A 322 -34.66 2.79 2.59
CA SER A 322 -35.13 2.01 1.44
C SER A 322 -34.01 1.14 0.87
N TYR A 323 -34.17 -0.18 0.91
CA TYR A 323 -33.17 -1.11 0.35
C TYR A 323 -33.01 -0.97 -1.16
N ASN A 324 -34.03 -0.46 -1.89
CA ASN A 324 -33.95 -0.19 -3.32
C ASN A 324 -33.00 0.98 -3.67
N SER A 325 -32.71 1.83 -2.70
CA SER A 325 -31.74 2.92 -2.90
C SER A 325 -30.29 2.40 -2.95
N ILE A 326 -30.01 1.19 -2.46
CA ILE A 326 -28.71 0.55 -2.59
C ILE A 326 -28.58 0.01 -4.02
N VAL A 327 -27.80 0.71 -4.84
CA VAL A 327 -27.63 0.37 -6.26
C VAL A 327 -26.56 -0.71 -6.45
N ASN A 328 -25.49 -0.62 -5.66
CA ASN A 328 -24.39 -1.57 -5.66
C ASN A 328 -23.48 -1.31 -4.47
N TRP A 329 -22.52 -2.18 -4.26
CA TRP A 329 -21.43 -1.95 -3.31
C TRP A 329 -20.12 -2.61 -3.74
N GLU A 330 -19.02 -2.13 -3.20
CA GLU A 330 -17.72 -2.79 -3.22
C GLU A 330 -17.28 -2.94 -1.76
N LEU A 331 -17.62 -4.09 -1.19
CA LEU A 331 -17.28 -4.46 0.18
C LEU A 331 -16.23 -5.56 0.19
N GLU A 332 -15.34 -5.48 1.16
CA GLU A 332 -14.25 -6.43 1.35
C GLU A 332 -14.09 -6.82 2.82
N LEU A 333 -13.52 -8.00 3.03
CA LEU A 333 -13.15 -8.48 4.35
C LEU A 333 -11.77 -7.94 4.74
N PHE A 334 -11.61 -7.64 6.01
CA PHE A 334 -10.31 -7.25 6.56
C PHE A 334 -10.10 -7.84 7.95
N ASP A 335 -8.82 -8.05 8.33
CA ASP A 335 -8.46 -8.47 9.69
C ASP A 335 -8.94 -7.42 10.70
N SER A 336 -9.82 -7.85 11.63
CA SER A 336 -10.40 -6.98 12.64
C SER A 336 -9.50 -6.74 13.86
N GLN A 337 -8.39 -7.46 13.96
CA GLN A 337 -7.42 -7.24 15.04
C GLN A 337 -6.76 -5.87 14.85
N PRO A 338 -6.75 -5.01 15.89
CA PRO A 338 -6.17 -3.67 15.80
C PRO A 338 -4.70 -3.69 15.39
N ALA A 339 -4.27 -2.65 14.66
CA ALA A 339 -2.87 -2.37 14.46
C ALA A 339 -2.24 -1.99 15.81
N GLN A 340 -1.10 -2.59 16.15
CA GLN A 340 -0.50 -2.40 17.48
C GLN A 340 1.00 -2.66 17.48
N THR A 341 1.67 -2.17 18.51
CA THR A 341 3.07 -2.53 18.76
C THR A 341 3.19 -3.95 19.27
N LEU A 342 4.31 -4.60 18.96
CA LEU A 342 4.66 -5.97 19.31
C LEU A 342 6.13 -6.04 19.71
N GLY A 343 6.51 -7.02 20.52
CA GLY A 343 7.87 -7.30 20.96
C GLY A 343 8.08 -7.02 22.44
N LEU A 344 9.22 -7.43 22.97
CA LEU A 344 9.57 -7.26 24.39
C LEU A 344 9.61 -5.77 24.78
N ASP A 345 10.18 -4.95 23.89
CA ASP A 345 10.33 -3.50 24.06
C ASP A 345 9.43 -2.71 23.09
N LYS A 346 8.40 -3.37 22.51
CA LYS A 346 7.47 -2.77 21.53
C LYS A 346 8.16 -2.26 20.25
N GLU A 347 9.22 -2.92 19.86
CA GLU A 347 10.09 -2.54 18.74
C GLU A 347 9.52 -2.86 17.36
N PHE A 348 8.36 -3.52 17.28
CA PHE A 348 7.67 -3.84 16.04
C PHE A 348 6.27 -3.21 16.00
N ILE A 349 5.74 -3.04 14.80
CA ILE A 349 4.32 -2.81 14.53
C ILE A 349 3.78 -4.03 13.79
N THR A 350 2.63 -4.54 14.23
CA THR A 350 1.91 -5.61 13.54
C THR A 350 0.53 -5.12 13.10
N ALA A 351 0.22 -5.29 11.82
CA ALA A 351 -1.04 -4.86 11.23
C ALA A 351 -1.36 -5.65 9.96
N GLY A 352 -2.61 -5.71 9.56
CA GLY A 352 -2.98 -6.09 8.20
C GLY A 352 -2.65 -4.98 7.21
N ARG A 353 -2.43 -5.29 5.93
CA ARG A 353 -2.31 -4.30 4.84
C ARG A 353 -1.12 -3.34 4.98
N ILE A 354 0.00 -3.79 5.58
CA ILE A 354 1.25 -3.02 5.63
C ILE A 354 1.74 -2.77 4.21
N ASP A 355 1.62 -3.77 3.36
CA ASP A 355 1.81 -3.72 1.92
C ASP A 355 0.61 -3.05 1.24
N ASP A 356 0.73 -1.88 0.55
CA ASP A 356 1.85 -0.89 0.72
C ASP A 356 1.36 0.40 1.38
N LYS A 357 0.44 0.29 2.32
CA LYS A 357 0.00 1.46 3.08
C LYS A 357 1.14 2.09 3.89
N LEU A 358 2.21 1.35 4.18
CA LEU A 358 3.34 1.85 4.95
C LEU A 358 4.15 2.89 4.15
N CYS A 359 4.61 2.54 2.94
CA CYS A 359 5.36 3.51 2.13
C CYS A 359 4.45 4.63 1.63
N SER A 360 3.23 4.32 1.20
CA SER A 360 2.25 5.28 0.73
C SER A 360 1.87 6.32 1.79
N TRP A 361 1.64 5.90 3.02
CA TRP A 361 1.39 6.80 4.14
C TRP A 361 2.62 7.65 4.44
N SER A 362 3.80 7.03 4.51
CA SER A 362 5.06 7.74 4.79
C SER A 362 5.37 8.78 3.72
N ALA A 363 5.12 8.47 2.44
CA ALA A 363 5.31 9.39 1.32
C ALA A 363 4.37 10.60 1.40
N LEU A 364 3.08 10.38 1.71
CA LEU A 364 2.14 11.49 1.84
C LEU A 364 2.47 12.36 3.05
N MET A 365 2.84 11.75 4.18
CA MET A 365 3.27 12.51 5.36
C MET A 365 4.52 13.33 5.06
N ALA A 366 5.46 12.81 4.28
CA ALA A 366 6.63 13.53 3.81
C ALA A 366 6.26 14.75 2.97
N LEU A 367 5.30 14.63 2.05
CA LEU A 367 4.81 15.77 1.26
C LEU A 367 4.17 16.84 2.15
N LEU A 368 3.34 16.43 3.13
CA LEU A 368 2.69 17.35 4.06
C LEU A 368 3.69 18.08 4.98
N ALA A 369 4.81 17.42 5.30
CA ALA A 369 5.89 17.98 6.12
C ALA A 369 6.92 18.78 5.32
N SER A 370 6.91 18.71 3.99
CA SER A 370 7.83 19.47 3.14
C SER A 370 7.55 20.96 3.21
N PRO A 371 8.57 21.82 3.39
CA PRO A 371 8.38 23.27 3.46
C PRO A 371 8.02 23.88 2.10
N ASP A 372 7.33 25.01 2.14
CA ASP A 372 7.08 25.90 1.01
C ASP A 372 8.17 26.97 0.97
N ARG A 373 9.31 26.69 0.33
CA ARG A 373 10.41 27.65 0.22
C ARG A 373 10.17 28.63 -0.92
N GLU A 374 10.68 29.86 -0.78
CA GLU A 374 10.55 30.90 -1.81
C GLU A 374 11.34 30.56 -3.08
N ASP A 375 12.42 29.81 -2.93
CA ASP A 375 13.34 29.41 -4.01
C ASP A 375 13.03 28.06 -4.64
N ASP A 376 12.02 27.29 -4.14
CA ASP A 376 11.63 26.03 -4.75
C ASP A 376 11.21 26.23 -6.21
N GLY A 377 11.96 25.64 -7.13
CA GLY A 377 11.76 25.77 -8.58
C GLY A 377 11.11 24.57 -9.24
N TYR A 378 10.65 23.57 -8.51
CA TYR A 378 10.14 22.31 -9.04
C TYR A 378 8.79 21.91 -8.39
N ILE A 379 8.22 20.81 -8.87
CA ILE A 379 6.97 20.26 -8.34
C ILE A 379 7.33 19.08 -7.43
N LYS A 380 6.76 19.04 -6.23
CA LYS A 380 6.79 17.88 -5.31
C LYS A 380 5.48 17.13 -5.48
N LEU A 381 5.54 15.82 -5.76
CA LEU A 381 4.36 15.03 -6.09
C LEU A 381 4.38 13.66 -5.42
N VAL A 382 3.24 13.24 -4.89
CA VAL A 382 3.00 11.87 -4.40
C VAL A 382 1.83 11.27 -5.18
N ALA A 383 2.03 10.10 -5.77
CA ALA A 383 1.03 9.35 -6.52
C ALA A 383 0.75 8.01 -5.85
N LEU A 384 -0.50 7.77 -5.48
CA LEU A 384 -0.96 6.58 -4.77
C LEU A 384 -1.97 5.83 -5.63
N PHE A 385 -1.59 4.61 -6.04
CA PHE A 385 -2.33 3.82 -7.01
C PHE A 385 -3.19 2.73 -6.36
N ASP A 386 -4.22 2.34 -7.10
CA ASP A 386 -5.01 1.14 -6.88
C ASP A 386 -4.52 0.02 -7.81
N ASN A 387 -4.88 -1.20 -7.52
CA ASN A 387 -4.71 -2.38 -8.38
C ASN A 387 -3.25 -2.79 -8.65
N GLU A 388 -2.30 -2.36 -7.84
CA GLU A 388 -0.92 -2.83 -7.95
C GLU A 388 -0.86 -4.34 -7.77
N GLU A 389 -1.49 -4.87 -6.75
CA GLU A 389 -1.55 -6.27 -6.35
C GLU A 389 -2.15 -7.22 -7.40
N ILE A 390 -2.80 -6.66 -8.42
CA ILE A 390 -3.33 -7.39 -9.58
C ILE A 390 -2.68 -6.98 -10.90
N GLY A 391 -1.49 -6.33 -10.84
CA GLY A 391 -0.68 -5.96 -12.00
C GLY A 391 -0.94 -4.58 -12.57
N SER A 392 -1.61 -3.68 -11.85
CA SER A 392 -1.87 -2.28 -12.24
C SER A 392 -2.62 -2.12 -13.58
N LEU A 393 -3.38 -3.12 -14.03
CA LEU A 393 -3.94 -3.18 -15.40
C LEU A 393 -5.17 -2.28 -15.62
N LEU A 394 -5.76 -1.73 -14.55
CA LEU A 394 -6.97 -0.93 -14.67
C LEU A 394 -6.63 0.58 -14.71
N ARG A 395 -7.63 1.42 -15.05
CA ARG A 395 -7.43 2.86 -15.28
C ARG A 395 -6.93 3.64 -14.05
N GLN A 396 -7.13 3.12 -12.83
CA GLN A 396 -6.66 3.67 -11.57
C GLN A 396 -5.34 3.06 -11.07
N GLY A 397 -4.80 2.07 -11.77
CA GLY A 397 -3.48 1.49 -11.54
C GLY A 397 -2.37 2.26 -12.25
N ALA A 398 -1.13 1.95 -11.92
CA ALA A 398 0.05 2.62 -12.46
C ALA A 398 0.25 2.45 -13.98
N ARG A 399 -0.24 1.36 -14.57
CA ARG A 399 -0.24 1.18 -16.05
C ARG A 399 -1.29 2.05 -16.75
N GLY A 400 -2.23 2.63 -16.00
CA GLY A 400 -3.13 3.64 -16.52
C GLY A 400 -2.42 4.97 -16.80
N ASN A 401 -3.12 5.90 -17.40
CA ASN A 401 -2.57 7.21 -17.72
C ASN A 401 -2.67 8.24 -16.56
N PHE A 402 -2.92 7.81 -15.31
CA PHE A 402 -3.27 8.76 -14.25
C PHE A 402 -2.13 9.72 -13.93
N LEU A 403 -0.91 9.21 -13.71
CA LEU A 403 0.24 10.07 -13.45
C LEU A 403 0.68 10.84 -14.71
N PRO A 404 0.90 10.22 -15.87
CA PRO A 404 1.30 10.96 -17.07
C PRO A 404 0.34 12.11 -17.42
N ILE A 405 -0.97 11.85 -17.47
CA ILE A 405 -1.94 12.90 -17.82
C ILE A 405 -2.07 13.98 -16.73
N THR A 406 -1.82 13.64 -15.46
CA THR A 406 -1.80 14.64 -14.40
C THR A 406 -0.65 15.60 -14.59
N ILE A 407 0.57 15.11 -14.87
CA ILE A 407 1.74 15.95 -15.15
C ILE A 407 1.51 16.78 -16.42
N GLU A 408 1.02 16.17 -17.49
CA GLU A 408 0.67 16.87 -18.73
C GLU A 408 -0.27 18.05 -18.47
N ARG A 409 -1.37 17.83 -17.74
CA ARG A 409 -2.34 18.87 -17.37
C ARG A 409 -1.76 19.96 -16.47
N ILE A 410 -0.81 19.62 -15.58
CA ILE A 410 -0.11 20.61 -14.76
C ILE A 410 0.75 21.49 -15.65
N VAL A 411 1.57 20.90 -16.52
CA VAL A 411 2.45 21.63 -17.44
C VAL A 411 1.67 22.53 -18.40
N GLU A 412 0.55 22.01 -18.95
CA GLU A 412 -0.37 22.78 -19.79
C GLU A 412 -0.98 23.96 -19.03
N ALA A 413 -1.51 23.72 -17.84
CA ALA A 413 -2.20 24.76 -17.06
C ALA A 413 -1.25 25.89 -16.63
N LEU A 414 0.00 25.58 -16.34
CA LEU A 414 1.01 26.56 -15.95
C LEU A 414 1.64 27.31 -17.14
N ASN A 415 1.48 26.80 -18.37
CA ASN A 415 2.01 27.43 -19.55
C ASN A 415 1.20 27.14 -20.82
N PRO A 416 -0.06 27.56 -20.88
CA PRO A 416 -0.99 27.18 -21.95
C PRO A 416 -0.57 27.69 -23.33
N SER A 417 0.16 28.81 -23.41
CA SER A 417 0.60 29.41 -24.67
C SER A 417 1.82 28.71 -25.32
N ALA A 418 2.62 27.98 -24.54
CA ALA A 418 3.82 27.30 -25.02
C ALA A 418 3.81 25.79 -24.75
N PHE A 419 2.66 25.24 -24.31
CA PHE A 419 2.53 23.80 -24.09
C PHE A 419 2.69 23.01 -25.39
N GLY A 420 3.45 21.92 -25.31
CA GLY A 420 3.68 21.00 -26.40
C GLY A 420 4.63 19.85 -26.00
N PRO A 421 4.84 18.86 -26.89
CA PRO A 421 5.66 17.70 -26.60
C PRO A 421 7.10 18.03 -26.17
N GLY A 422 7.68 19.12 -26.69
CA GLY A 422 9.02 19.57 -26.32
C GLY A 422 9.10 20.03 -24.86
N LEU A 423 8.13 20.81 -24.39
CA LEU A 423 8.09 21.26 -23.00
C LEU A 423 7.83 20.10 -22.02
N LEU A 424 6.90 19.20 -22.37
CA LEU A 424 6.63 18.02 -21.58
C LEU A 424 7.84 17.10 -21.49
N GLY A 425 8.54 16.88 -22.61
CA GLY A 425 9.79 16.11 -22.65
C GLY A 425 10.91 16.72 -21.79
N GLN A 426 11.04 18.05 -21.76
CA GLN A 426 11.95 18.73 -20.83
C GLN A 426 11.59 18.46 -19.37
N THR A 427 10.31 18.58 -19.03
CA THR A 427 9.82 18.30 -17.67
C THR A 427 10.15 16.88 -17.25
N TYR A 428 9.87 15.89 -18.10
CA TYR A 428 10.20 14.48 -17.81
C TYR A 428 11.71 14.25 -17.66
N ALA A 429 12.54 14.83 -18.52
CA ALA A 429 13.99 14.68 -18.45
C ALA A 429 14.62 15.24 -17.15
N ARG A 430 13.99 16.26 -16.56
CA ARG A 430 14.40 16.87 -15.29
C ARG A 430 13.67 16.27 -14.08
N SER A 431 12.86 15.25 -14.27
CA SER A 431 12.10 14.59 -13.22
C SER A 431 12.80 13.34 -12.71
N PHE A 432 12.39 12.94 -11.52
CA PHE A 432 12.79 11.67 -10.92
C PHE A 432 11.61 11.02 -10.21
N LEU A 433 11.52 9.70 -10.30
CA LEU A 433 10.50 8.87 -9.66
C LEU A 433 11.15 7.97 -8.61
N THR A 434 10.79 8.17 -7.35
CA THR A 434 11.03 7.19 -6.28
C THR A 434 9.81 6.28 -6.23
N SER A 435 9.94 5.06 -6.76
CA SER A 435 8.94 4.01 -6.65
C SER A 435 9.04 3.42 -5.25
N ALA A 436 8.03 3.67 -4.43
CA ALA A 436 8.03 3.35 -3.02
C ALA A 436 7.06 2.21 -2.75
N ASP A 437 7.59 1.05 -2.38
CA ASP A 437 6.84 -0.14 -2.02
C ASP A 437 7.58 -0.90 -0.92
N VAL A 438 6.85 -1.61 -0.06
CA VAL A 438 7.50 -2.37 1.02
C VAL A 438 8.38 -3.49 0.47
N THR A 439 9.42 -3.85 1.20
CA THR A 439 10.36 -4.90 0.81
C THR A 439 10.61 -5.91 1.92
N HIS A 440 11.43 -6.92 1.65
CA HIS A 440 11.65 -8.04 2.55
C HIS A 440 12.67 -7.70 3.64
N ALA A 441 12.26 -7.73 4.91
CA ALA A 441 13.20 -7.80 6.04
C ALA A 441 13.77 -9.19 6.16
N GLY A 442 15.00 -9.33 6.66
CA GLY A 442 15.63 -10.62 6.93
C GLY A 442 14.79 -11.46 7.90
N ASN A 443 14.28 -12.58 7.41
CA ASN A 443 13.51 -13.51 8.24
C ASN A 443 14.46 -14.53 8.90
N PRO A 444 14.57 -14.54 10.24
CA PRO A 444 15.53 -15.39 10.93
C PRO A 444 15.31 -16.90 10.72
N ASN A 445 14.08 -17.30 10.40
CA ASN A 445 13.75 -18.70 10.13
C ASN A 445 14.05 -19.13 8.68
N PHE A 446 14.34 -18.18 7.79
CA PHE A 446 14.53 -18.41 6.35
C PHE A 446 15.75 -17.64 5.80
N LEU A 447 16.81 -17.45 6.60
CA LEU A 447 17.99 -16.68 6.17
C LEU A 447 18.67 -17.27 4.93
N ALA A 448 18.59 -18.57 4.72
CA ALA A 448 19.13 -19.21 3.51
C ALA A 448 18.48 -18.74 2.19
N ASN A 449 17.33 -18.05 2.27
CA ASN A 449 16.63 -17.50 1.11
C ASN A 449 17.12 -16.09 0.73
N TYR A 450 18.06 -15.53 1.49
CA TYR A 450 18.64 -14.20 1.24
C TYR A 450 20.06 -14.33 0.74
N LEU A 451 20.53 -13.34 0.00
CA LEU A 451 21.94 -13.17 -0.31
C LEU A 451 22.67 -12.60 0.91
N ASP A 452 23.91 -13.03 1.12
CA ASP A 452 24.79 -12.36 2.06
C ASP A 452 24.88 -10.86 1.71
N GLU A 453 24.99 -10.00 2.70
CA GLU A 453 25.00 -8.52 2.56
C GLU A 453 23.70 -7.88 2.01
N HIS A 454 22.67 -8.68 1.70
CA HIS A 454 21.37 -8.23 1.20
C HIS A 454 20.23 -8.68 2.13
N VAL A 455 20.42 -8.47 3.43
CA VAL A 455 19.48 -8.86 4.50
C VAL A 455 19.01 -7.60 5.23
N PRO A 456 17.98 -6.90 4.71
CA PRO A 456 17.49 -5.68 5.34
C PRO A 456 16.98 -5.92 6.76
N GLN A 457 17.22 -4.95 7.63
CA GLN A 457 16.83 -4.97 9.04
C GLN A 457 15.73 -3.94 9.29
N LEU A 458 14.81 -4.28 10.20
CA LEU A 458 13.79 -3.36 10.69
C LEU A 458 14.41 -2.25 11.56
N ASN A 459 13.79 -1.09 11.63
CA ASN A 459 14.21 0.07 12.41
C ASN A 459 15.58 0.66 12.01
N VAL A 460 16.02 0.46 10.78
CA VAL A 460 17.32 0.97 10.29
C VAL A 460 17.17 2.07 9.26
N GLY A 461 16.18 1.97 8.38
CA GLY A 461 15.95 2.89 7.29
C GLY A 461 15.48 2.19 6.01
N VAL A 462 15.22 2.98 4.98
CA VAL A 462 14.69 2.48 3.71
C VAL A 462 15.69 1.60 2.97
N VAL A 463 15.19 0.74 2.12
CA VAL A 463 15.97 -0.23 1.33
C VAL A 463 15.92 0.15 -0.12
N ILE A 464 17.06 0.30 -0.78
CA ILE A 464 17.17 0.45 -2.23
C ILE A 464 17.15 -0.96 -2.83
N SER A 465 16.14 -1.26 -3.63
CA SER A 465 15.96 -2.57 -4.27
C SER A 465 16.47 -2.55 -5.70
N ALA A 466 17.22 -3.58 -6.09
CA ALA A 466 17.76 -3.74 -7.44
C ALA A 466 17.36 -5.11 -8.03
N ASP A 467 17.17 -5.15 -9.34
CA ASP A 467 16.93 -6.38 -10.10
C ASP A 467 17.43 -6.23 -11.53
N SER A 468 18.38 -7.07 -11.92
CA SER A 468 18.98 -7.03 -13.26
C SER A 468 18.03 -7.48 -14.38
N ASN A 469 16.87 -8.07 -14.06
CA ASN A 469 15.87 -8.50 -15.05
C ASN A 469 14.75 -7.46 -15.26
N GLY A 470 14.91 -6.24 -14.69
CA GLY A 470 13.99 -5.13 -14.92
C GLY A 470 12.67 -5.21 -14.14
N HIS A 471 12.60 -6.00 -13.06
CA HIS A 471 11.50 -5.91 -12.11
C HIS A 471 11.60 -4.68 -11.21
N MET A 472 12.82 -4.11 -11.09
CA MET A 472 13.12 -2.83 -10.47
C MET A 472 13.76 -1.90 -11.48
N THR A 473 13.54 -0.59 -11.34
CA THR A 473 14.11 0.44 -12.23
C THR A 473 15.51 0.86 -11.82
N THR A 474 15.94 0.47 -10.63
CA THR A 474 17.17 0.93 -9.98
C THR A 474 18.40 0.56 -10.80
N ASP A 475 19.22 1.56 -11.09
CA ASP A 475 20.53 1.46 -11.73
C ASP A 475 21.62 2.17 -10.90
N ALA A 476 22.84 2.26 -11.41
CA ALA A 476 23.95 2.89 -10.69
C ALA A 476 23.72 4.39 -10.48
N VAL A 477 23.12 5.10 -11.44
CA VAL A 477 22.84 6.53 -11.34
C VAL A 477 21.74 6.79 -10.32
N SER A 478 20.63 6.08 -10.43
CA SER A 478 19.51 6.23 -9.52
C SER A 478 19.85 5.80 -8.08
N THR A 479 20.70 4.78 -7.92
CA THR A 479 21.26 4.41 -6.62
C THR A 479 22.06 5.55 -6.00
N ALA A 480 22.94 6.19 -6.76
CA ALA A 480 23.75 7.33 -6.27
C ALA A 480 22.87 8.54 -5.90
N ILE A 481 21.80 8.79 -6.66
CA ILE A 481 20.79 9.82 -6.36
C ILE A 481 20.10 9.52 -5.02
N MET A 482 19.67 8.27 -4.78
CA MET A 482 19.02 7.88 -3.52
C MET A 482 19.99 7.98 -2.33
N HIS A 483 21.25 7.59 -2.50
CA HIS A 483 22.27 7.79 -1.46
C HIS A 483 22.51 9.27 -1.16
N ARG A 484 22.48 10.12 -2.18
CA ARG A 484 22.63 11.57 -1.99
C ARG A 484 21.45 12.17 -1.23
N ALA A 485 20.23 11.72 -1.53
CA ALA A 485 19.04 12.12 -0.78
C ALA A 485 19.12 11.68 0.70
N ALA A 486 19.60 10.46 0.94
CA ALA A 486 19.83 9.96 2.29
C ALA A 486 20.90 10.77 3.06
N GLU A 487 22.00 11.10 2.40
CA GLU A 487 23.06 11.93 2.99
C GLU A 487 22.53 13.30 3.40
N LEU A 488 21.82 13.99 2.51
CA LEU A 488 21.29 15.33 2.77
C LEU A 488 20.23 15.34 3.87
N SER A 489 19.47 14.26 4.02
CA SER A 489 18.45 14.12 5.08
C SER A 489 18.98 13.48 6.38
N GLY A 490 20.25 13.06 6.40
CA GLY A 490 20.79 12.28 7.52
C GLY A 490 20.04 10.95 7.74
N SER A 491 19.51 10.36 6.68
CA SER A 491 18.84 9.05 6.69
C SER A 491 19.84 7.92 6.42
N ARG A 492 19.50 6.71 6.85
CA ARG A 492 20.25 5.50 6.52
C ARG A 492 19.52 4.73 5.43
N THR A 493 20.30 4.14 4.52
CA THR A 493 19.77 3.24 3.49
C THR A 493 20.37 1.85 3.65
N GLN A 494 19.66 0.87 3.15
CA GLN A 494 20.06 -0.52 3.03
C GLN A 494 19.92 -0.94 1.58
N VAL A 495 20.41 -2.12 1.21
CA VAL A 495 20.27 -2.66 -0.14
C VAL A 495 19.60 -4.02 -0.11
N PHE A 496 18.84 -4.32 -1.14
CA PHE A 496 18.25 -5.62 -1.35
C PHE A 496 18.33 -6.03 -2.83
N GLN A 497 18.72 -7.28 -3.04
CA GLN A 497 18.57 -7.96 -4.31
C GLN A 497 18.15 -9.40 -4.02
N ILE A 498 17.20 -9.91 -4.79
CA ILE A 498 16.73 -11.28 -4.64
C ILE A 498 17.78 -12.27 -5.13
N ARG A 499 17.79 -13.50 -4.60
CA ARG A 499 18.65 -14.57 -5.10
C ARG A 499 18.31 -14.95 -6.54
N ASN A 500 19.33 -15.36 -7.30
CA ASN A 500 19.16 -15.75 -8.70
C ASN A 500 18.24 -16.98 -8.91
N ASP A 501 18.05 -17.79 -7.88
CA ASP A 501 17.19 -18.98 -7.88
C ASP A 501 15.77 -18.69 -7.32
N SER A 502 15.44 -17.45 -7.09
CA SER A 502 14.13 -16.99 -6.61
C SER A 502 13.43 -16.11 -7.66
N ARG A 503 12.11 -16.02 -7.57
CA ARG A 503 11.35 -15.11 -8.43
C ARG A 503 11.37 -13.72 -7.84
N SER A 504 11.71 -12.73 -8.66
CA SER A 504 11.55 -11.33 -8.32
C SER A 504 10.10 -10.88 -8.53
N GLY A 505 9.63 -9.98 -7.66
CA GLY A 505 8.41 -9.19 -7.85
C GLY A 505 8.76 -7.81 -8.40
N GLY A 506 7.83 -7.17 -9.10
CA GLY A 506 7.96 -5.79 -9.56
C GLY A 506 6.89 -4.93 -8.92
N THR A 507 7.08 -3.63 -8.93
CA THR A 507 6.13 -2.65 -8.43
C THR A 507 5.81 -1.60 -9.50
N VAL A 508 5.32 -0.43 -9.10
CA VAL A 508 4.88 0.63 -10.03
C VAL A 508 6.04 1.29 -10.81
N GLY A 509 7.27 1.18 -10.31
CA GLY A 509 8.45 1.84 -10.87
C GLY A 509 8.69 1.58 -12.35
N PRO A 510 8.91 0.31 -12.78
CA PRO A 510 9.18 -0.01 -14.18
C PRO A 510 8.06 0.41 -15.13
N MET A 511 6.80 0.36 -14.66
CA MET A 511 5.62 0.75 -15.46
C MET A 511 5.61 2.25 -15.73
N LEU A 512 5.81 3.05 -14.69
CA LEU A 512 5.76 4.51 -14.78
C LEU A 512 7.00 5.09 -15.45
N SER A 513 8.19 4.59 -15.09
CA SER A 513 9.46 5.02 -15.68
C SER A 513 9.46 4.79 -17.19
N SER A 514 9.09 3.60 -17.65
CA SER A 514 9.04 3.28 -19.09
C SER A 514 7.97 4.06 -19.85
N ALA A 515 6.82 4.35 -19.23
CA ALA A 515 5.74 5.10 -19.85
C ALA A 515 6.06 6.58 -20.07
N MET A 516 6.84 7.18 -19.17
CA MET A 516 7.16 8.62 -19.17
C MET A 516 8.60 8.92 -19.60
N GLY A 517 9.48 7.92 -19.64
CA GLY A 517 10.91 8.13 -19.91
C GLY A 517 11.63 8.88 -18.78
N VAL A 518 11.19 8.74 -17.54
CA VAL A 518 11.79 9.40 -16.38
C VAL A 518 12.77 8.48 -15.66
N ARG A 519 13.84 9.07 -15.10
CA ARG A 519 14.77 8.37 -14.21
C ARG A 519 14.04 7.90 -12.98
N ALA A 520 14.32 6.68 -12.50
CA ALA A 520 13.62 6.13 -11.35
C ALA A 520 14.51 5.21 -10.50
N ALA A 521 14.12 5.03 -9.24
CA ALA A 521 14.66 4.02 -8.34
C ALA A 521 13.53 3.38 -7.55
N ASP A 522 13.67 2.10 -7.23
CA ASP A 522 12.75 1.38 -6.35
C ASP A 522 13.33 1.36 -4.93
N VAL A 523 12.52 1.87 -3.99
CA VAL A 523 12.90 2.06 -2.59
C VAL A 523 11.78 1.54 -1.70
N GLY A 524 12.09 0.69 -0.73
CA GLY A 524 11.09 0.07 0.13
C GLY A 524 11.34 0.24 1.61
N ILE A 525 10.27 0.16 2.41
CA ILE A 525 10.37 0.01 3.86
C ILE A 525 10.30 -1.49 4.16
N PRO A 526 11.25 -2.04 4.97
CA PRO A 526 11.30 -3.49 5.20
C PRO A 526 10.14 -3.98 6.07
N GLN A 527 9.62 -5.17 5.73
CA GLN A 527 8.61 -5.88 6.50
C GLN A 527 8.87 -7.38 6.55
N LEU A 528 8.30 -8.05 7.54
CA LEU A 528 8.16 -9.50 7.63
C LEU A 528 6.75 -9.92 7.26
N SER A 529 6.60 -11.13 6.72
CA SER A 529 5.30 -11.73 6.38
C SER A 529 4.52 -10.94 5.32
N MET A 530 5.23 -10.42 4.29
CA MET A 530 4.61 -9.84 3.10
C MET A 530 3.49 -10.75 2.57
N HIS A 531 2.36 -10.18 2.13
CA HIS A 531 1.17 -10.87 1.65
C HIS A 531 0.46 -11.77 2.68
N SER A 532 0.86 -11.75 3.95
CA SER A 532 0.04 -12.32 5.03
C SER A 532 -1.18 -11.43 5.30
N VAL A 533 -2.25 -12.04 5.82
CA VAL A 533 -3.41 -11.27 6.34
C VAL A 533 -2.95 -10.25 7.39
N ARG A 534 -1.79 -10.49 8.02
CA ARG A 534 -1.16 -9.63 9.00
C ARG A 534 0.36 -9.69 8.88
N ALA A 535 1.00 -8.54 8.63
CA ALA A 535 2.43 -8.39 8.48
C ALA A 535 3.06 -7.66 9.68
N THR A 536 4.38 -7.50 9.66
CA THR A 536 5.14 -6.88 10.76
C THR A 536 6.25 -6.01 10.19
N THR A 537 6.38 -4.77 10.68
CA THR A 537 7.48 -3.86 10.37
C THR A 537 8.11 -3.33 11.65
N GLY A 538 9.20 -2.60 11.58
CA GLY A 538 9.80 -1.95 12.75
C GLY A 538 8.96 -0.79 13.25
N ALA A 539 8.94 -0.57 14.56
CA ALA A 539 8.17 0.51 15.17
C ALA A 539 8.64 1.90 14.71
N LEU A 540 9.92 2.05 14.39
CA LEU A 540 10.49 3.31 13.89
C LEU A 540 10.35 3.48 12.37
N ASP A 541 10.08 2.41 11.63
CA ASP A 541 10.14 2.39 10.18
C ASP A 541 9.16 3.38 9.50
N PRO A 542 7.93 3.61 10.00
CA PRO A 542 7.07 4.67 9.45
C PRO A 542 7.74 6.06 9.49
N GLY A 543 8.33 6.41 10.64
CA GLY A 543 9.03 7.69 10.81
C GLY A 543 10.34 7.79 10.02
N LEU A 544 11.09 6.71 9.92
CA LEU A 544 12.30 6.64 9.10
C LEU A 544 11.96 6.79 7.62
N GLY A 545 10.85 6.20 7.15
CA GLY A 545 10.32 6.39 5.81
C GLY A 545 9.93 7.84 5.55
N VAL A 546 9.19 8.48 6.45
CA VAL A 546 8.83 9.91 6.35
C VAL A 546 10.08 10.77 6.23
N LYS A 547 11.09 10.54 7.07
CA LYS A 547 12.35 11.31 7.03
C LYS A 547 13.05 11.19 5.69
N PHE A 548 13.20 9.98 5.16
CA PHE A 548 13.87 9.75 3.87
C PHE A 548 13.08 10.37 2.70
N PHE A 549 11.79 10.11 2.61
CA PHE A 549 10.94 10.64 1.54
C PHE A 549 10.87 12.17 1.55
N LYS A 550 10.79 12.77 2.75
CA LYS A 550 10.87 14.21 2.91
C LYS A 550 12.22 14.74 2.42
N GLY A 551 13.32 14.10 2.81
CA GLY A 551 14.66 14.47 2.36
C GLY A 551 14.80 14.42 0.83
N PHE A 552 14.23 13.42 0.17
CA PHE A 552 14.19 13.38 -1.29
C PHE A 552 13.37 14.56 -1.86
N LEU A 553 12.15 14.77 -1.39
CA LEU A 553 11.29 15.87 -1.87
C LEU A 553 11.92 17.26 -1.63
N ASP A 554 12.60 17.46 -0.53
CA ASP A 554 13.17 18.77 -0.17
C ASP A 554 14.46 19.11 -0.90
N HIS A 555 15.17 18.10 -1.40
CA HIS A 555 16.51 18.27 -1.99
C HIS A 555 16.59 17.86 -3.47
N TRP A 556 15.48 17.41 -4.09
CA TRP A 556 15.51 16.93 -5.47
C TRP A 556 16.12 17.95 -6.46
N GLU A 557 15.73 19.22 -6.41
CA GLU A 557 16.25 20.26 -7.31
C GLU A 557 17.78 20.40 -7.18
N LYS A 558 18.29 20.39 -5.97
CA LYS A 558 19.72 20.42 -5.70
C LYS A 558 20.43 19.18 -6.25
N ILE A 559 19.86 18.00 -5.99
CA ILE A 559 20.41 16.72 -6.43
C ILE A 559 20.42 16.65 -7.96
N ASP A 560 19.34 17.04 -8.63
CA ASP A 560 19.28 17.08 -10.10
C ASP A 560 20.35 18.00 -10.68
N GLY A 561 20.58 19.17 -10.07
CA GLY A 561 21.62 20.11 -10.47
C GLY A 561 23.06 19.60 -10.30
N GLU A 562 23.31 18.64 -9.43
CA GLU A 562 24.60 17.98 -9.26
C GLU A 562 24.92 17.00 -10.41
N TRP A 563 23.92 16.62 -11.23
CA TRP A 563 23.98 15.68 -12.34
C TRP A 563 23.84 16.33 -13.73
N ALA A 564 23.85 17.64 -13.81
CA ALA A 564 23.66 18.40 -15.05
C ALA A 564 24.94 18.47 -15.92
#